data_d0c2c08a211b1c4eb6f1eef176035b9b
#
_entry.id   d0c2c08a211b1c4eb6f1eef176035b9b
#
_cell.length_a   1.000
_cell.length_b   1.000
_cell.length_c   1.000
_cell.angle_alpha   90.00
_cell.angle_beta   90.00
_cell.angle_gamma   90.00
#
_symmetry.space_group_name_H-M   'P 1'
#
loop_
_entity.id
_entity.type
_entity.pdbx_description
1 polymer ?
#
loop_
_entity_poly.entity_id
_entity_poly.type
_entity_poly.pdbx_seq_one_letter_code
_entity_poly.pdbx_strand_id
1 'polypeptide(L)'
;MDEILRADSLYHIYESNAEDGNVVALRGLSVSIREGEAVAVVGPSGSGKSTLLKCLGALMKPSAGSVELAGRRVTRLTGPELVSLRQQTVSFIFQDSNLLPHLNALNNVAQPLLHQGELARPSRKKAQDLLDRLGVGDRALGMPEQLSGGEQQRVAIARALITNPKLILADEPTGALDPITSREVLALFKQLHKEDGVAFLLVTHSKEVAAFCERSLELREGRFIAQHGGDVDIADLTDSRELIVDDSGTVTLPPDVLLEIGGPGRFELPEVSRDLLHLERVEDDRSYLDGAGTMKLSSTCPACFHQYGDSVEHLCPECGSSRPMIQA
;
A
#
# COMPACT_ATOMS: atom_id res chain seq x y z
N MET A 1 -7.02 -18.20 13.48
CA MET A 1 -6.66 -18.02 12.05
C MET A 1 -5.20 -17.65 12.04
N ASP A 2 -4.43 -18.34 11.23
CA ASP A 2 -2.99 -18.12 11.21
C ASP A 2 -2.66 -16.86 10.39
N GLU A 3 -1.60 -16.16 10.77
CA GLU A 3 -1.11 -15.00 10.06
C GLU A 3 -0.31 -15.45 8.84
N ILE A 4 -0.69 -15.02 7.65
CA ILE A 4 0.07 -15.26 6.41
C ILE A 4 1.26 -14.30 6.30
N LEU A 5 1.09 -13.08 6.82
CA LEU A 5 2.10 -12.05 6.86
C LEU A 5 2.05 -11.33 8.20
N ARG A 6 3.25 -11.12 8.78
CA ARG A 6 3.44 -10.26 9.96
C ARG A 6 4.67 -9.39 9.75
N ALA A 7 4.54 -8.15 10.10
CA ALA A 7 5.64 -7.20 10.13
C ALA A 7 5.65 -6.49 11.48
N ASP A 8 6.83 -6.41 12.09
CA ASP A 8 7.03 -5.78 13.40
C ASP A 8 8.06 -4.65 13.26
N SER A 9 7.66 -3.45 13.67
CA SER A 9 8.51 -2.24 13.76
C SER A 9 9.36 -1.99 12.51
N LEU A 10 8.76 -1.99 11.33
CA LEU A 10 9.48 -1.83 10.07
C LEU A 10 9.99 -0.40 9.88
N TYR A 11 11.28 -0.28 9.66
CA TYR A 11 11.95 0.94 9.19
C TYR A 11 12.58 0.70 7.83
N HIS A 12 12.47 1.69 6.95
CA HIS A 12 13.25 1.71 5.73
C HIS A 12 13.74 3.12 5.42
N ILE A 13 15.04 3.21 5.19
CA ILE A 13 15.76 4.45 4.91
C ILE A 13 16.43 4.29 3.54
N TYR A 14 16.08 5.16 2.61
CA TYR A 14 16.83 5.31 1.37
C TYR A 14 18.05 6.19 1.63
N GLU A 15 19.23 5.61 1.47
CA GLU A 15 20.47 6.36 1.55
C GLU A 15 20.66 7.20 0.28
N SER A 16 20.91 8.47 0.43
CA SER A 16 21.20 9.40 -0.66
C SER A 16 22.60 9.98 -0.47
N ASN A 17 23.39 9.95 -1.54
CA ASN A 17 24.67 10.67 -1.60
C ASN A 17 24.50 12.16 -1.98
N ALA A 18 23.26 12.61 -2.15
CA ALA A 18 22.92 13.98 -2.47
C ALA A 18 22.87 14.86 -1.21
N GLU A 19 22.96 16.18 -1.37
CA GLU A 19 22.88 17.16 -0.28
C GLU A 19 21.57 17.10 0.51
N ASP A 20 20.50 16.55 -0.06
CA ASP A 20 19.18 16.41 0.57
C ASP A 20 19.12 15.34 1.68
N GLY A 21 20.16 14.53 1.86
CA GLY A 21 20.27 13.54 2.94
C GLY A 21 19.41 12.29 2.73
N ASN A 22 19.35 11.47 3.77
CA ASN A 22 18.62 10.20 3.77
C ASN A 22 17.11 10.38 3.90
N VAL A 23 16.34 9.63 3.12
CA VAL A 23 14.87 9.66 3.16
C VAL A 23 14.34 8.48 3.97
N VAL A 24 13.67 8.76 5.08
CA VAL A 24 13.01 7.72 5.90
C VAL A 24 11.63 7.45 5.33
N ALA A 25 11.52 6.35 4.58
CA ALA A 25 10.28 5.98 3.90
C ALA A 25 9.30 5.20 4.79
N LEU A 26 9.80 4.39 5.74
CA LEU A 26 8.98 3.67 6.73
C LEU A 26 9.51 3.94 8.14
N ARG A 27 8.61 4.13 9.10
CA ARG A 27 8.92 4.64 10.44
C ARG A 27 8.27 3.81 11.54
N GLY A 28 8.72 2.57 11.76
CA GLY A 28 8.23 1.72 12.84
C GLY A 28 6.85 1.11 12.57
N LEU A 29 6.57 0.73 11.33
CA LEU A 29 5.29 0.14 10.95
C LEU A 29 5.15 -1.29 11.46
N SER A 30 4.00 -1.59 12.09
CA SER A 30 3.61 -2.96 12.44
C SER A 30 2.28 -3.28 11.79
N VAL A 31 2.18 -4.45 11.15
CA VAL A 31 0.96 -4.93 10.49
C VAL A 31 0.96 -6.45 10.44
N SER A 32 -0.22 -7.04 10.65
CA SER A 32 -0.45 -8.46 10.38
C SER A 32 -1.59 -8.64 9.38
N ILE A 33 -1.51 -9.67 8.56
CA ILE A 33 -2.55 -10.10 7.62
C ILE A 33 -2.81 -11.58 7.88
N ARG A 34 -4.07 -11.93 8.09
CA ARG A 34 -4.48 -13.30 8.31
C ARG A 34 -4.61 -14.06 6.99
N GLU A 35 -4.55 -15.38 7.04
CA GLU A 35 -4.90 -16.20 5.88
C GLU A 35 -6.32 -15.88 5.42
N GLY A 36 -6.50 -15.60 4.14
CA GLY A 36 -7.79 -15.24 3.55
C GLY A 36 -8.31 -13.85 3.94
N GLU A 37 -7.51 -12.94 4.47
CA GLU A 37 -7.91 -11.56 4.76
C GLU A 37 -7.57 -10.63 3.59
N ALA A 38 -8.44 -9.68 3.28
CA ALA A 38 -8.16 -8.60 2.34
C ALA A 38 -8.02 -7.26 3.08
N VAL A 39 -6.88 -6.61 2.91
CA VAL A 39 -6.53 -5.35 3.58
C VAL A 39 -6.18 -4.30 2.52
N ALA A 40 -6.76 -3.11 2.62
CA ALA A 40 -6.36 -1.97 1.82
C ALA A 40 -5.32 -1.10 2.56
N VAL A 41 -4.40 -0.51 1.82
CA VAL A 41 -3.52 0.57 2.31
C VAL A 41 -3.80 1.80 1.48
N VAL A 42 -4.27 2.84 2.13
CA VAL A 42 -4.60 4.13 1.52
C VAL A 42 -3.67 5.22 2.03
N GLY A 43 -3.57 6.32 1.33
CA GLY A 43 -2.74 7.45 1.75
C GLY A 43 -2.18 8.23 0.56
N PRO A 44 -1.65 9.44 0.80
CA PRO A 44 -1.16 10.34 -0.26
C PRO A 44 0.04 9.75 -1.01
N SER A 45 0.34 10.31 -2.17
CA SER A 45 1.57 10.00 -2.90
C SER A 45 2.80 10.29 -2.02
N GLY A 46 3.81 9.44 -2.11
CA GLY A 46 5.04 9.58 -1.30
C GLY A 46 4.92 9.12 0.16
N SER A 47 3.77 8.62 0.62
CA SER A 47 3.61 8.15 2.01
C SER A 47 4.38 6.85 2.36
N GLY A 48 4.97 6.17 1.38
CA GLY A 48 5.74 4.93 1.58
C GLY A 48 5.04 3.64 1.17
N LYS A 49 3.86 3.70 0.54
CA LYS A 49 3.03 2.51 0.18
C LYS A 49 3.78 1.47 -0.65
N SER A 50 4.40 1.89 -1.75
CA SER A 50 5.16 0.97 -2.63
C SER A 50 6.41 0.41 -1.94
N THR A 51 7.05 1.20 -1.05
CA THR A 51 8.17 0.73 -0.22
C THR A 51 7.70 -0.33 0.77
N LEU A 52 6.54 -0.09 1.40
CA LEU A 52 5.90 -1.05 2.30
C LEU A 52 5.66 -2.38 1.59
N LEU A 53 4.97 -2.37 0.43
CA LEU A 53 4.72 -3.59 -0.36
C LEU A 53 6.01 -4.35 -0.69
N LYS A 54 7.07 -3.63 -1.11
CA LYS A 54 8.37 -4.25 -1.44
C LYS A 54 9.03 -4.88 -0.21
N CYS A 55 8.95 -4.24 0.95
CA CYS A 55 9.48 -4.81 2.20
C CYS A 55 8.67 -6.03 2.65
N LEU A 56 7.34 -5.93 2.67
CA LEU A 56 6.45 -7.01 3.09
C LEU A 56 6.57 -8.26 2.20
N GLY A 57 6.69 -8.07 0.90
CA GLY A 57 6.86 -9.17 -0.04
C GLY A 57 8.31 -9.62 -0.25
N ALA A 58 9.23 -9.17 0.61
CA ALA A 58 10.63 -9.57 0.55
C ALA A 58 11.35 -9.28 -0.78
N LEU A 59 10.91 -8.24 -1.50
CA LEU A 59 11.63 -7.68 -2.64
C LEU A 59 12.71 -6.69 -2.20
N MET A 60 12.52 -6.11 -1.01
CA MET A 60 13.43 -5.15 -0.41
C MET A 60 13.65 -5.52 1.05
N LYS A 61 14.90 -5.50 1.49
CA LYS A 61 15.23 -5.73 2.90
C LYS A 61 14.95 -4.44 3.67
N PRO A 62 14.15 -4.47 4.75
CA PRO A 62 13.96 -3.31 5.61
C PRO A 62 15.30 -2.93 6.30
N SER A 63 15.45 -1.64 6.62
CA SER A 63 16.63 -1.15 7.35
C SER A 63 16.64 -1.62 8.81
N ALA A 64 15.43 -1.75 9.41
CA ALA A 64 15.24 -2.35 10.74
C ALA A 64 13.83 -2.97 10.83
N GLY A 65 13.61 -3.75 11.88
CA GLY A 65 12.38 -4.50 12.09
C GLY A 65 12.43 -5.90 11.49
N SER A 66 11.31 -6.58 11.47
CA SER A 66 11.20 -7.93 10.92
C SER A 66 9.94 -8.16 10.10
N VAL A 67 10.05 -9.06 9.12
CA VAL A 67 8.93 -9.55 8.31
C VAL A 67 8.91 -11.07 8.41
N GLU A 68 7.73 -11.61 8.64
CA GLU A 68 7.44 -13.04 8.60
C GLU A 68 6.39 -13.31 7.50
N LEU A 69 6.68 -14.28 6.63
CA LEU A 69 5.79 -14.77 5.59
C LEU A 69 5.55 -16.26 5.82
N ALA A 70 4.30 -16.66 5.93
CA ALA A 70 3.90 -18.05 6.21
C ALA A 70 4.70 -18.65 7.38
N GLY A 71 4.83 -17.91 8.50
CA GLY A 71 5.54 -18.31 9.71
C GLY A 71 7.07 -18.32 9.60
N ARG A 72 7.65 -17.90 8.47
CA ARG A 72 9.11 -17.86 8.28
C ARG A 72 9.62 -16.41 8.28
N ARG A 73 10.61 -16.14 9.14
CA ARG A 73 11.24 -14.81 9.24
C ARG A 73 12.12 -14.53 8.01
N VAL A 74 11.65 -13.69 7.12
CA VAL A 74 12.25 -13.35 5.82
C VAL A 74 13.68 -12.82 5.97
N THR A 75 13.94 -11.99 6.98
CA THR A 75 15.25 -11.38 7.22
C THR A 75 16.36 -12.37 7.61
N ARG A 76 16.00 -13.64 7.92
CA ARG A 76 16.93 -14.72 8.29
C ARG A 76 17.17 -15.72 7.18
N LEU A 77 16.45 -15.62 6.07
CA LEU A 77 16.55 -16.58 4.96
C LEU A 77 17.73 -16.26 4.06
N THR A 78 18.36 -17.31 3.53
CA THR A 78 19.33 -17.21 2.43
C THR A 78 18.64 -16.85 1.11
N GLY A 79 19.38 -16.41 0.10
CA GLY A 79 18.84 -16.05 -1.21
C GLY A 79 17.94 -17.14 -1.83
N PRO A 80 18.40 -18.40 -1.96
CA PRO A 80 17.59 -19.51 -2.50
C PRO A 80 16.32 -19.80 -1.69
N GLU A 81 16.40 -19.80 -0.36
CA GLU A 81 15.25 -20.01 0.53
C GLU A 81 14.22 -18.90 0.39
N LEU A 82 14.68 -17.65 0.27
CA LEU A 82 13.83 -16.48 0.06
C LEU A 82 13.09 -16.56 -1.28
N VAL A 83 13.79 -16.93 -2.35
CA VAL A 83 13.19 -17.13 -3.67
C VAL A 83 12.12 -18.23 -3.61
N SER A 84 12.44 -19.39 -2.99
CA SER A 84 11.49 -20.48 -2.85
C SER A 84 10.25 -20.09 -2.06
N LEU A 85 10.42 -19.38 -0.92
CA LEU A 85 9.31 -18.89 -0.11
C LEU A 85 8.40 -17.96 -0.90
N ARG A 86 8.98 -16.99 -1.63
CA ARG A 86 8.21 -16.07 -2.46
C ARG A 86 7.43 -16.79 -3.54
N GLN A 87 8.08 -17.70 -4.28
CA GLN A 87 7.43 -18.46 -5.35
C GLN A 87 6.22 -19.28 -4.89
N GLN A 88 6.22 -19.70 -3.63
CA GLN A 88 5.16 -20.56 -3.06
C GLN A 88 4.07 -19.77 -2.33
N THR A 89 4.38 -18.53 -1.92
CA THR A 89 3.51 -17.82 -0.97
C THR A 89 2.94 -16.54 -1.53
N VAL A 90 3.76 -15.70 -2.20
CA VAL A 90 3.38 -14.33 -2.54
C VAL A 90 3.52 -14.04 -4.02
N SER A 91 2.55 -13.31 -4.56
CA SER A 91 2.63 -12.72 -5.90
C SER A 91 2.45 -11.22 -5.85
N PHE A 92 3.01 -10.52 -6.85
CA PHE A 92 2.97 -9.08 -6.97
C PHE A 92 2.22 -8.65 -8.22
N ILE A 93 1.39 -7.63 -8.05
CA ILE A 93 0.81 -6.83 -9.12
C ILE A 93 1.33 -5.41 -8.92
N PHE A 94 2.14 -4.91 -9.85
CA PHE A 94 2.71 -3.57 -9.80
C PHE A 94 1.84 -2.58 -10.57
N GLN A 95 1.94 -1.32 -10.22
CA GLN A 95 1.29 -0.21 -10.93
C GLN A 95 1.72 -0.19 -12.41
N ASP A 96 3.02 -0.28 -12.67
CA ASP A 96 3.53 -0.59 -13.99
C ASP A 96 3.48 -2.11 -14.18
N SER A 97 2.98 -2.58 -15.30
CA SER A 97 2.79 -4.02 -15.57
C SER A 97 4.08 -4.85 -15.45
N ASN A 98 5.25 -4.20 -15.59
CA ASN A 98 6.57 -4.83 -15.50
C ASN A 98 6.66 -6.15 -16.30
N LEU A 99 6.09 -6.17 -17.50
CA LEU A 99 6.19 -7.31 -18.39
C LEU A 99 7.61 -7.42 -18.95
N LEU A 100 8.06 -8.65 -19.17
CA LEU A 100 9.34 -8.92 -19.81
C LEU A 100 9.25 -8.54 -21.30
N PRO A 101 9.98 -7.54 -21.79
CA PRO A 101 9.75 -6.98 -23.12
C PRO A 101 10.13 -7.93 -24.27
N HIS A 102 10.94 -8.94 -23.99
CA HIS A 102 11.39 -9.95 -24.95
C HIS A 102 10.49 -11.19 -24.98
N LEU A 103 9.41 -11.22 -24.19
CA LEU A 103 8.43 -12.30 -24.14
C LEU A 103 7.06 -11.79 -24.55
N ASN A 104 6.30 -12.59 -25.32
CA ASN A 104 4.89 -12.33 -25.58
C ASN A 104 4.04 -12.52 -24.31
N ALA A 105 2.76 -12.13 -24.36
CA ALA A 105 1.86 -12.21 -23.23
C ALA A 105 1.77 -13.63 -22.63
N LEU A 106 1.60 -14.64 -23.46
CA LEU A 106 1.53 -16.04 -23.03
C LEU A 106 2.77 -16.49 -22.25
N ASN A 107 3.96 -16.16 -22.78
CA ASN A 107 5.22 -16.54 -22.13
C ASN A 107 5.51 -15.68 -20.89
N ASN A 108 5.08 -14.42 -20.86
CA ASN A 108 5.12 -13.61 -19.64
C ASN A 108 4.32 -14.27 -18.51
N VAL A 109 3.11 -14.72 -18.79
CA VAL A 109 2.25 -15.41 -17.81
C VAL A 109 2.80 -16.77 -17.42
N ALA A 110 3.32 -17.56 -18.37
CA ALA A 110 3.86 -18.90 -18.09
C ALA A 110 5.20 -18.87 -17.30
N GLN A 111 5.93 -17.75 -17.33
CA GLN A 111 7.29 -17.66 -16.82
C GLN A 111 7.45 -18.07 -15.34
N PRO A 112 6.56 -17.69 -14.39
CA PRO A 112 6.69 -18.12 -13.00
C PRO A 112 6.67 -19.64 -12.84
N LEU A 113 5.81 -20.37 -13.56
CA LEU A 113 5.75 -21.83 -13.51
C LEU A 113 7.00 -22.48 -14.09
N LEU A 114 7.52 -21.91 -15.19
CA LEU A 114 8.79 -22.37 -15.78
C LEU A 114 9.95 -22.22 -14.80
N HIS A 115 9.99 -21.14 -14.04
CA HIS A 115 10.99 -20.91 -12.98
C HIS A 115 10.82 -21.88 -11.79
N GLN A 116 9.62 -22.38 -11.56
CA GLN A 116 9.37 -23.46 -10.59
C GLN A 116 9.72 -24.87 -11.13
N GLY A 117 10.15 -24.96 -12.40
CA GLY A 117 10.54 -26.22 -13.04
C GLY A 117 9.39 -26.95 -13.71
N GLU A 118 8.20 -26.35 -13.87
CA GLU A 118 7.12 -26.97 -14.63
C GLU A 118 7.46 -27.04 -16.13
N LEU A 119 6.89 -28.06 -16.80
CA LEU A 119 7.09 -28.24 -18.23
C LEU A 119 6.40 -27.12 -19.04
N ALA A 120 7.03 -26.68 -20.13
CA ALA A 120 6.58 -25.54 -20.93
C ALA A 120 5.17 -25.72 -21.52
N ARG A 121 4.81 -26.92 -21.97
CA ARG A 121 3.51 -27.18 -22.60
C ARG A 121 2.33 -27.03 -21.62
N PRO A 122 2.33 -27.66 -20.42
CA PRO A 122 1.27 -27.45 -19.44
C PRO A 122 1.25 -26.01 -18.90
N SER A 123 2.40 -25.40 -18.65
CA SER A 123 2.47 -24.00 -18.18
C SER A 123 1.84 -23.02 -19.16
N ARG A 124 2.11 -23.17 -20.46
CA ARG A 124 1.47 -22.34 -21.50
C ARG A 124 -0.03 -22.58 -21.61
N LYS A 125 -0.50 -23.82 -21.39
CA LYS A 125 -1.93 -24.10 -21.37
C LYS A 125 -2.61 -23.36 -20.22
N LYS A 126 -2.08 -23.47 -18.99
CA LYS A 126 -2.57 -22.73 -17.82
C LYS A 126 -2.54 -21.20 -18.06
N ALA A 127 -1.48 -20.72 -18.71
CA ALA A 127 -1.35 -19.30 -19.04
C ALA A 127 -2.42 -18.85 -20.03
N GLN A 128 -2.72 -19.64 -21.06
CA GLN A 128 -3.78 -19.33 -22.01
C GLN A 128 -5.15 -19.31 -21.33
N ASP A 129 -5.45 -20.31 -20.50
CA ASP A 129 -6.72 -20.38 -19.75
C ASP A 129 -6.93 -19.14 -18.86
N LEU A 130 -5.87 -18.60 -18.23
CA LEU A 130 -5.93 -17.36 -17.45
C LEU A 130 -6.08 -16.10 -18.32
N LEU A 131 -5.38 -16.05 -19.45
CA LEU A 131 -5.51 -14.93 -20.40
C LEU A 131 -6.93 -14.87 -20.97
N ASP A 132 -7.52 -16.03 -21.30
CA ASP A 132 -8.91 -16.12 -21.78
C ASP A 132 -9.89 -15.64 -20.69
N ARG A 133 -9.69 -16.07 -19.43
CA ARG A 133 -10.49 -15.65 -18.28
C ARG A 133 -10.42 -14.16 -18.01
N LEU A 134 -9.29 -13.50 -18.31
CA LEU A 134 -9.09 -12.06 -18.16
C LEU A 134 -9.41 -11.27 -19.45
N GLY A 135 -10.01 -11.90 -20.46
CA GLY A 135 -10.44 -11.24 -21.70
C GLY A 135 -9.28 -10.70 -22.56
N VAL A 136 -8.11 -11.35 -22.49
CA VAL A 136 -6.92 -10.99 -23.31
C VAL A 136 -6.30 -12.22 -24.02
N GLY A 137 -7.06 -13.32 -24.14
CA GLY A 137 -6.58 -14.55 -24.75
C GLY A 137 -6.23 -14.42 -26.23
N ASP A 138 -6.97 -13.59 -26.97
CA ASP A 138 -6.68 -13.24 -28.38
C ASP A 138 -5.37 -12.45 -28.56
N ARG A 139 -4.85 -11.87 -27.47
CA ARG A 139 -3.58 -11.14 -27.41
C ARG A 139 -2.39 -11.96 -26.90
N ALA A 140 -2.59 -13.28 -26.68
CA ALA A 140 -1.58 -14.17 -26.10
C ALA A 140 -0.21 -14.14 -26.81
N LEU A 141 -0.19 -13.94 -28.12
CA LEU A 141 1.04 -13.87 -28.90
C LEU A 141 1.60 -12.45 -29.06
N GLY A 142 0.87 -11.44 -28.59
CA GLY A 142 1.29 -10.03 -28.64
C GLY A 142 2.49 -9.78 -27.71
N MET A 143 3.46 -8.98 -28.22
CA MET A 143 4.56 -8.47 -27.41
C MET A 143 4.06 -7.30 -26.55
N PRO A 144 4.69 -7.01 -25.39
CA PRO A 144 4.24 -5.92 -24.51
C PRO A 144 4.01 -4.59 -25.21
N GLU A 145 4.88 -4.19 -26.13
CA GLU A 145 4.76 -2.97 -26.91
C GLU A 145 3.55 -2.90 -27.87
N GLN A 146 2.94 -4.07 -28.16
CA GLN A 146 1.77 -4.22 -29.03
C GLN A 146 0.46 -4.24 -28.22
N LEU A 147 0.54 -4.19 -26.89
CA LEU A 147 -0.59 -4.25 -25.97
C LEU A 147 -0.89 -2.85 -25.44
N SER A 148 -2.17 -2.51 -25.33
CA SER A 148 -2.60 -1.33 -24.57
C SER A 148 -2.21 -1.45 -23.09
N GLY A 149 -2.17 -0.34 -22.36
CA GLY A 149 -1.86 -0.35 -20.92
C GLY A 149 -2.78 -1.27 -20.11
N GLY A 150 -4.09 -1.27 -20.43
CA GLY A 150 -5.06 -2.16 -19.80
C GLY A 150 -4.83 -3.64 -20.14
N GLU A 151 -4.47 -3.99 -21.39
CA GLU A 151 -4.11 -5.35 -21.77
C GLU A 151 -2.84 -5.80 -21.06
N GLN A 152 -1.80 -4.94 -20.98
CA GLN A 152 -0.57 -5.22 -20.22
C GLN A 152 -0.87 -5.49 -18.75
N GLN A 153 -1.75 -4.70 -18.12
CA GLN A 153 -2.12 -4.88 -16.71
C GLN A 153 -2.86 -6.21 -16.50
N ARG A 154 -3.78 -6.60 -17.39
CA ARG A 154 -4.45 -7.91 -17.32
C ARG A 154 -3.47 -9.07 -17.49
N VAL A 155 -2.47 -8.95 -18.38
CA VAL A 155 -1.38 -9.94 -18.51
C VAL A 155 -0.55 -10.01 -17.21
N ALA A 156 -0.24 -8.88 -16.59
CA ALA A 156 0.48 -8.83 -15.31
C ALA A 156 -0.33 -9.47 -14.17
N ILE A 157 -1.65 -9.27 -14.14
CA ILE A 157 -2.56 -9.93 -13.19
C ILE A 157 -2.58 -11.45 -13.45
N ALA A 158 -2.71 -11.90 -14.71
CA ALA A 158 -2.62 -13.32 -15.06
C ALA A 158 -1.30 -13.94 -14.58
N ARG A 159 -0.18 -13.24 -14.79
CA ARG A 159 1.14 -13.66 -14.33
C ARG A 159 1.23 -13.80 -12.81
N ALA A 160 0.58 -12.93 -12.07
CA ALA A 160 0.54 -13.01 -10.61
C ALA A 160 -0.31 -14.18 -10.11
N LEU A 161 -1.37 -14.51 -10.81
CA LEU A 161 -2.33 -15.57 -10.41
C LEU A 161 -1.89 -16.99 -10.79
N ILE A 162 -0.99 -17.17 -11.77
CA ILE A 162 -0.70 -18.47 -12.35
C ILE A 162 -0.08 -19.46 -11.35
N THR A 163 0.58 -18.98 -10.31
CA THR A 163 1.21 -19.80 -9.27
C THR A 163 0.27 -20.16 -8.13
N ASN A 164 -0.99 -19.76 -8.17
CA ASN A 164 -1.96 -19.90 -7.09
C ASN A 164 -1.40 -19.40 -5.74
N PRO A 165 -1.04 -18.10 -5.64
CA PRO A 165 -0.40 -17.57 -4.45
C PRO A 165 -1.36 -17.57 -3.25
N LYS A 166 -0.82 -17.68 -2.04
CA LYS A 166 -1.58 -17.52 -0.80
C LYS A 166 -1.85 -16.04 -0.46
N LEU A 167 -0.95 -15.15 -0.90
CA LEU A 167 -1.02 -13.71 -0.67
C LEU A 167 -0.73 -12.95 -1.97
N ILE A 168 -1.57 -11.97 -2.29
CA ILE A 168 -1.35 -11.04 -3.40
C ILE A 168 -1.06 -9.66 -2.81
N LEU A 169 0.10 -9.11 -3.17
CA LEU A 169 0.50 -7.75 -2.89
C LEU A 169 0.34 -6.93 -4.17
N ALA A 170 -0.57 -5.95 -4.15
CA ALA A 170 -0.88 -5.18 -5.36
C ALA A 170 -0.76 -3.68 -5.12
N ASP A 171 -0.06 -3.01 -6.03
CA ASP A 171 0.09 -1.56 -6.08
C ASP A 171 -0.77 -1.02 -7.23
N GLU A 172 -1.87 -0.34 -6.91
CA GLU A 172 -2.85 0.21 -7.86
C GLU A 172 -3.29 -0.79 -8.96
N PRO A 173 -3.79 -1.99 -8.60
CA PRO A 173 -3.97 -3.10 -9.56
C PRO A 173 -4.94 -2.80 -10.70
N THR A 174 -5.83 -1.82 -10.54
CA THR A 174 -6.84 -1.44 -11.51
C THR A 174 -6.67 -0.02 -12.07
N GLY A 175 -5.62 0.70 -11.67
CA GLY A 175 -5.43 2.10 -12.03
C GLY A 175 -5.28 2.38 -13.53
N ALA A 176 -4.77 1.43 -14.30
CA ALA A 176 -4.61 1.52 -15.74
C ALA A 176 -5.80 0.93 -16.55
N LEU A 177 -6.85 0.45 -15.86
CA LEU A 177 -7.99 -0.23 -16.46
C LEU A 177 -9.18 0.73 -16.64
N ASP A 178 -9.97 0.48 -17.68
CA ASP A 178 -11.28 1.12 -17.82
C ASP A 178 -12.26 0.60 -16.72
N PRO A 179 -13.34 1.33 -16.44
CA PRO A 179 -14.26 0.98 -15.34
C PRO A 179 -14.91 -0.42 -15.47
N ILE A 180 -15.16 -0.89 -16.69
CA ILE A 180 -15.79 -2.20 -16.91
C ILE A 180 -14.78 -3.30 -16.56
N THR A 181 -13.61 -3.24 -17.16
CA THR A 181 -12.53 -4.19 -16.90
C THR A 181 -12.07 -4.17 -15.45
N SER A 182 -12.04 -2.98 -14.81
CA SER A 182 -11.72 -2.87 -13.37
C SER A 182 -12.70 -3.70 -12.52
N ARG A 183 -14.01 -3.63 -12.80
CA ARG A 183 -15.04 -4.42 -12.10
C ARG A 183 -14.89 -5.93 -12.35
N GLU A 184 -14.54 -6.33 -13.56
CA GLU A 184 -14.31 -7.75 -13.89
C GLU A 184 -13.10 -8.30 -13.10
N VAL A 185 -12.01 -7.54 -13.01
CA VAL A 185 -10.82 -7.91 -12.21
C VAL A 185 -11.17 -7.97 -10.73
N LEU A 186 -11.92 -7.01 -10.20
CA LEU A 186 -12.38 -7.03 -8.81
C LEU A 186 -13.31 -8.20 -8.52
N ALA A 187 -14.19 -8.58 -9.47
CA ALA A 187 -15.03 -9.76 -9.33
C ALA A 187 -14.19 -11.04 -9.26
N LEU A 188 -13.12 -11.12 -10.07
CA LEU A 188 -12.17 -12.22 -9.99
C LEU A 188 -11.43 -12.24 -8.64
N PHE A 189 -10.97 -11.11 -8.13
CA PHE A 189 -10.34 -11.04 -6.81
C PHE A 189 -11.30 -11.48 -5.70
N LYS A 190 -12.56 -11.04 -5.75
CA LYS A 190 -13.62 -11.48 -4.83
C LYS A 190 -13.85 -12.99 -4.88
N GLN A 191 -13.82 -13.58 -6.07
CA GLN A 191 -13.95 -15.02 -6.23
C GLN A 191 -12.77 -15.76 -5.60
N LEU A 192 -11.52 -15.37 -5.92
CA LEU A 192 -10.30 -15.97 -5.37
C LEU A 192 -10.23 -15.86 -3.85
N HIS A 193 -10.64 -14.70 -3.31
CA HIS A 193 -10.69 -14.47 -1.88
C HIS A 193 -11.70 -15.41 -1.19
N LYS A 194 -12.93 -15.53 -1.72
CA LYS A 194 -14.00 -16.32 -1.11
C LYS A 194 -13.86 -17.81 -1.32
N GLU A 195 -13.45 -18.26 -2.50
CA GLU A 195 -13.43 -19.67 -2.89
C GLU A 195 -12.08 -20.32 -2.60
N ASP A 196 -10.98 -19.60 -2.83
CA ASP A 196 -9.61 -20.13 -2.71
C ASP A 196 -8.89 -19.65 -1.44
N GLY A 197 -9.52 -18.74 -0.66
CA GLY A 197 -8.94 -18.22 0.58
C GLY A 197 -7.67 -17.39 0.36
N VAL A 198 -7.53 -16.76 -0.80
CA VAL A 198 -6.37 -15.92 -1.11
C VAL A 198 -6.44 -14.63 -0.28
N ALA A 199 -5.35 -14.33 0.43
CA ALA A 199 -5.20 -13.06 1.14
C ALA A 199 -4.74 -11.95 0.19
N PHE A 200 -5.16 -10.70 0.48
CA PHE A 200 -4.81 -9.53 -0.33
C PHE A 200 -4.27 -8.39 0.53
N LEU A 201 -3.24 -7.73 0.05
CA LEU A 201 -2.86 -6.38 0.50
C LEU A 201 -2.83 -5.46 -0.71
N LEU A 202 -3.77 -4.54 -0.78
CA LEU A 202 -4.00 -3.69 -1.93
C LEU A 202 -3.68 -2.24 -1.58
N VAL A 203 -2.67 -1.68 -2.23
CA VAL A 203 -2.46 -0.22 -2.21
C VAL A 203 -3.37 0.39 -3.27
N THR A 204 -4.21 1.35 -2.87
CA THR A 204 -5.18 1.93 -3.81
C THR A 204 -5.69 3.30 -3.40
N HIS A 205 -6.14 4.05 -4.40
CA HIS A 205 -6.98 5.25 -4.27
C HIS A 205 -8.43 5.00 -4.76
N SER A 206 -8.73 3.78 -5.24
CA SER A 206 -10.06 3.41 -5.71
C SER A 206 -10.97 3.01 -4.56
N LYS A 207 -12.11 3.70 -4.41
CA LYS A 207 -13.16 3.34 -3.45
C LYS A 207 -13.68 1.92 -3.65
N GLU A 208 -13.83 1.49 -4.90
CA GLU A 208 -14.34 0.15 -5.25
C GLU A 208 -13.36 -0.95 -4.80
N VAL A 209 -12.05 -0.69 -4.90
CA VAL A 209 -10.99 -1.60 -4.44
C VAL A 209 -10.93 -1.63 -2.91
N ALA A 210 -11.00 -0.48 -2.25
CA ALA A 210 -11.00 -0.41 -0.79
C ALA A 210 -12.24 -1.09 -0.18
N ALA A 211 -13.42 -0.88 -0.77
CA ALA A 211 -14.68 -1.54 -0.36
C ALA A 211 -14.69 -3.07 -0.57
N PHE A 212 -13.73 -3.62 -1.29
CA PHE A 212 -13.52 -5.06 -1.37
C PHE A 212 -12.86 -5.62 -0.08
N CYS A 213 -12.07 -4.81 0.62
CA CYS A 213 -11.26 -5.21 1.76
C CYS A 213 -12.06 -5.16 3.06
N GLU A 214 -11.74 -6.03 4.04
CA GLU A 214 -12.37 -6.05 5.36
C GLU A 214 -11.96 -4.85 6.22
N ARG A 215 -10.77 -4.28 5.95
CA ARG A 215 -10.28 -3.08 6.61
C ARG A 215 -9.31 -2.30 5.72
N SER A 216 -9.20 -1.02 6.01
CA SER A 216 -8.25 -0.11 5.36
C SER A 216 -7.31 0.50 6.38
N LEU A 217 -6.02 0.59 6.04
CA LEU A 217 -4.98 1.22 6.86
C LEU A 217 -4.55 2.52 6.19
N GLU A 218 -4.64 3.63 6.92
CA GLU A 218 -4.20 4.93 6.43
C GLU A 218 -2.71 5.12 6.69
N LEU A 219 -1.92 5.21 5.62
CA LEU A 219 -0.47 5.41 5.66
C LEU A 219 -0.11 6.86 5.35
N ARG A 220 0.57 7.54 6.29
CA ARG A 220 1.11 8.88 6.10
C ARG A 220 2.54 8.97 6.62
N GLU A 221 3.40 9.60 5.86
CA GLU A 221 4.81 9.86 6.24
C GLU A 221 5.54 8.63 6.81
N GLY A 222 5.24 7.47 6.23
CA GLY A 222 5.84 6.20 6.64
C GLY A 222 5.27 5.60 7.92
N ARG A 223 4.11 6.05 8.43
CA ARG A 223 3.42 5.51 9.61
C ARG A 223 1.97 5.16 9.30
N PHE A 224 1.45 4.12 9.91
CA PHE A 224 0.02 3.94 9.97
C PHE A 224 -0.57 4.86 11.04
N ILE A 225 -1.51 5.71 10.64
CA ILE A 225 -2.12 6.70 11.54
C ILE A 225 -3.52 6.30 11.97
N ALA A 226 -4.23 5.56 11.13
CA ALA A 226 -5.59 5.12 11.41
C ALA A 226 -5.91 3.79 10.73
N GLN A 227 -6.90 3.08 11.29
CA GLN A 227 -7.55 1.94 10.69
C GLN A 227 -9.04 2.25 10.53
N HIS A 228 -9.63 1.75 9.45
CA HIS A 228 -11.04 1.89 9.12
C HIS A 228 -11.63 0.52 8.77
N GLY A 229 -12.92 0.31 9.06
CA GLY A 229 -13.64 -0.88 8.60
C GLY A 229 -13.82 -0.93 7.09
N GLY A 230 -14.34 -2.04 6.57
CA GLY A 230 -14.49 -2.27 5.13
C GLY A 230 -15.50 -1.37 4.41
N ASP A 231 -16.44 -0.76 5.14
CA ASP A 231 -17.52 0.07 4.56
C ASP A 231 -17.19 1.57 4.51
N VAL A 232 -15.92 1.95 4.75
CA VAL A 232 -15.51 3.34 4.83
C VAL A 232 -15.32 3.95 3.44
N ASP A 233 -15.86 5.16 3.26
CA ASP A 233 -15.55 5.99 2.09
C ASP A 233 -14.12 6.54 2.21
N ILE A 234 -13.17 5.97 1.45
CA ILE A 234 -11.77 6.41 1.45
C ILE A 234 -11.57 7.87 0.94
N ALA A 235 -12.61 8.51 0.40
CA ALA A 235 -12.56 9.94 0.08
C ALA A 235 -12.95 10.80 1.29
N ASP A 236 -13.63 10.22 2.28
CA ASP A 236 -13.95 10.87 3.54
C ASP A 236 -13.57 9.94 4.69
N LEU A 237 -12.31 10.01 5.09
CA LEU A 237 -11.74 9.20 6.16
C LEU A 237 -12.03 9.77 7.57
N THR A 238 -12.97 10.70 7.70
CA THR A 238 -13.30 11.33 8.99
C THR A 238 -14.22 10.47 9.85
N ASP A 239 -15.08 9.68 9.23
CA ASP A 239 -16.03 8.82 9.92
C ASP A 239 -15.41 7.45 10.31
N SER A 240 -15.77 6.94 11.49
CA SER A 240 -15.42 5.59 12.00
C SER A 240 -13.90 5.28 12.00
N ARG A 241 -13.08 6.25 12.37
CA ARG A 241 -11.62 6.16 12.42
C ARG A 241 -11.14 5.61 13.76
N GLU A 242 -10.32 4.58 13.71
CA GLU A 242 -9.53 4.10 14.85
C GLU A 242 -8.10 4.61 14.72
N LEU A 243 -7.63 5.41 15.69
CA LEU A 243 -6.25 5.89 15.70
C LEU A 243 -5.30 4.76 16.11
N ILE A 244 -4.14 4.72 15.48
CA ILE A 244 -3.13 3.71 15.76
C ILE A 244 -2.06 4.33 16.66
N VAL A 245 -1.83 3.69 17.82
CA VAL A 245 -0.66 3.92 18.67
C VAL A 245 0.37 2.86 18.31
N ASP A 246 1.56 3.27 17.88
CA ASP A 246 2.62 2.34 17.51
C ASP A 246 3.31 1.70 18.73
N ASP A 247 4.19 0.71 18.48
CA ASP A 247 4.92 -0.03 19.54
C ASP A 247 5.82 0.88 20.40
N SER A 248 6.12 2.08 19.93
CA SER A 248 6.86 3.10 20.69
C SER A 248 5.97 3.99 21.55
N GLY A 249 4.64 3.77 21.48
CA GLY A 249 3.65 4.62 22.15
C GLY A 249 3.37 5.94 21.42
N THR A 250 3.76 6.04 20.14
CA THR A 250 3.52 7.25 19.35
C THR A 250 2.17 7.13 18.64
N VAL A 251 1.37 8.19 18.71
CA VAL A 251 0.18 8.41 17.88
C VAL A 251 0.43 9.58 16.94
N THR A 252 0.07 9.42 15.69
CA THR A 252 0.10 10.52 14.71
C THR A 252 -1.32 10.95 14.45
N LEU A 253 -1.67 12.16 14.86
CA LEU A 253 -3.00 12.71 14.62
C LEU A 253 -3.18 13.04 13.13
N PRO A 254 -4.31 12.65 12.54
CA PRO A 254 -4.67 13.12 11.20
C PRO A 254 -4.74 14.66 11.15
N PRO A 255 -4.44 15.26 9.98
CA PRO A 255 -4.37 16.74 9.86
C PRO A 255 -5.66 17.46 10.24
N ASP A 256 -6.82 16.89 9.93
CA ASP A 256 -8.13 17.42 10.30
C ASP A 256 -8.33 17.42 11.83
N VAL A 257 -8.04 16.30 12.49
CA VAL A 257 -8.09 16.18 13.96
C VAL A 257 -7.10 17.18 14.61
N LEU A 258 -5.88 17.27 14.05
CA LEU A 258 -4.88 18.21 14.54
C LEU A 258 -5.37 19.67 14.46
N LEU A 259 -6.12 20.01 13.40
CA LEU A 259 -6.70 21.36 13.24
C LEU A 259 -7.84 21.61 14.22
N GLU A 260 -8.74 20.62 14.42
CA GLU A 260 -9.86 20.73 15.38
C GLU A 260 -9.36 21.01 16.80
N ILE A 261 -8.26 20.38 17.22
CA ILE A 261 -7.66 20.65 18.54
C ILE A 261 -6.78 21.91 18.57
N GLY A 262 -6.80 22.73 17.49
CA GLY A 262 -6.10 24.02 17.41
C GLY A 262 -4.65 23.93 16.95
N GLY A 263 -4.25 22.85 16.26
CA GLY A 263 -2.90 22.67 15.72
C GLY A 263 -1.88 22.07 16.69
N PRO A 264 -0.60 22.02 16.31
CA PRO A 264 0.48 21.57 17.19
C PRO A 264 0.54 22.38 18.49
N GLY A 265 0.88 21.74 19.60
CA GLY A 265 0.93 22.41 20.89
C GLY A 265 1.19 21.46 22.04
N ARG A 266 1.10 21.99 23.26
CA ARG A 266 1.16 21.23 24.51
C ARG A 266 -0.24 20.88 24.95
N PHE A 267 -0.41 19.66 25.43
CA PHE A 267 -1.67 19.15 25.95
C PHE A 267 -1.45 18.52 27.31
N GLU A 268 -2.35 18.79 28.21
CA GLU A 268 -2.47 18.06 29.50
C GLU A 268 -3.35 16.84 29.31
N LEU A 269 -3.15 15.87 30.19
CA LEU A 269 -3.90 14.63 30.26
C LEU A 269 -4.70 14.61 31.54
N PRO A 270 -5.82 15.35 31.64
CA PRO A 270 -6.59 15.44 32.87
C PRO A 270 -7.25 14.14 33.23
N GLU A 271 -7.57 13.32 32.24
CA GLU A 271 -8.19 12.01 32.46
C GLU A 271 -7.59 10.97 31.51
N VAL A 272 -7.11 9.86 32.10
CA VAL A 272 -6.62 8.68 31.38
C VAL A 272 -7.25 7.45 32.01
N SER A 273 -8.02 6.72 31.24
CA SER A 273 -8.55 5.42 31.62
C SER A 273 -8.33 4.41 30.50
N ARG A 274 -8.79 3.16 30.69
CA ARG A 274 -8.63 2.14 29.66
C ARG A 274 -9.29 2.52 28.32
N ASP A 275 -10.40 3.25 28.37
CA ASP A 275 -11.27 3.51 27.24
C ASP A 275 -11.34 5.01 26.88
N LEU A 276 -10.57 5.87 27.59
CA LEU A 276 -10.61 7.33 27.41
C LEU A 276 -9.21 7.94 27.57
N LEU A 277 -8.81 8.71 26.60
CA LEU A 277 -7.67 9.63 26.65
C LEU A 277 -8.19 11.04 26.39
N HIS A 278 -8.24 11.86 27.45
CA HIS A 278 -8.66 13.26 27.36
C HIS A 278 -7.44 14.16 27.21
N LEU A 279 -7.44 14.97 26.15
CA LEU A 279 -6.38 15.95 25.84
C LEU A 279 -6.98 17.34 26.01
N GLU A 280 -6.44 18.14 26.93
CA GLU A 280 -6.77 19.55 27.05
C GLU A 280 -5.57 20.40 26.62
N ARG A 281 -5.81 21.36 25.72
CA ARG A 281 -4.76 22.27 25.28
C ARG A 281 -4.33 23.17 26.44
N VAL A 282 -3.04 23.20 26.71
CA VAL A 282 -2.47 24.15 27.66
C VAL A 282 -2.54 25.54 27.02
N GLU A 283 -3.40 26.40 27.59
CA GLU A 283 -3.41 27.82 27.22
C GLU A 283 -2.13 28.49 27.74
N ASP A 284 -1.37 29.02 26.80
CA ASP A 284 -0.25 29.94 26.97
C ASP A 284 0.95 29.50 27.82
N ASP A 285 1.92 28.87 27.12
CA ASP A 285 3.31 29.22 27.38
C ASP A 285 4.07 29.36 26.04
N ARG A 286 4.17 30.59 25.55
CA ARG A 286 4.85 30.93 24.29
C ARG A 286 6.34 30.58 24.28
N SER A 287 6.89 30.16 25.40
CA SER A 287 8.33 29.92 25.57
C SER A 287 8.87 28.69 24.86
N TYR A 288 8.00 27.73 24.44
CA TYR A 288 8.44 26.54 23.69
C TYR A 288 8.34 26.72 22.18
N LEU A 289 7.65 27.75 21.72
CA LEU A 289 7.45 28.04 20.29
C LEU A 289 8.08 29.38 19.88
N ASP A 290 8.99 29.95 20.69
CA ASP A 290 9.70 31.21 20.35
C ASP A 290 10.59 31.13 19.08
N GLY A 291 10.45 30.03 18.30
CA GLY A 291 10.93 29.89 16.93
C GLY A 291 9.84 29.51 15.92
N ALA A 292 8.63 29.22 16.39
CA ALA A 292 7.53 28.86 15.50
C ALA A 292 6.62 30.07 15.30
N GLY A 293 6.85 30.82 14.24
CA GLY A 293 5.87 31.80 13.74
C GLY A 293 4.50 31.11 13.55
N THR A 294 3.46 31.91 13.42
CA THR A 294 2.10 31.39 13.14
C THR A 294 2.14 30.36 12.02
N MET A 295 1.77 29.14 12.34
CA MET A 295 1.70 28.07 11.33
C MET A 295 0.53 28.36 10.40
N LYS A 296 0.78 28.31 9.11
CA LYS A 296 -0.26 28.42 8.08
C LYS A 296 -0.13 27.28 7.08
N LEU A 297 -1.24 26.94 6.43
CA LEU A 297 -1.21 25.99 5.34
C LEU A 297 -0.35 26.53 4.19
N SER A 298 0.52 25.71 3.62
CA SER A 298 1.34 26.09 2.48
C SER A 298 0.46 26.61 1.34
N SER A 299 0.87 27.65 0.68
CA SER A 299 0.21 28.16 -0.53
C SER A 299 0.49 27.32 -1.77
N THR A 300 1.47 26.42 -1.70
CA THR A 300 1.94 25.62 -2.84
C THR A 300 2.09 24.16 -2.42
N CYS A 301 1.63 23.25 -3.25
CA CYS A 301 1.83 21.80 -3.06
C CYS A 301 3.32 21.44 -3.24
N PRO A 302 3.95 20.76 -2.29
CA PRO A 302 5.36 20.40 -2.41
C PRO A 302 5.60 19.28 -3.44
N ALA A 303 4.56 18.51 -3.81
CA ALA A 303 4.69 17.39 -4.73
C ALA A 303 4.48 17.77 -6.20
N CYS A 304 3.50 18.63 -6.52
CA CYS A 304 3.15 18.98 -7.90
C CYS A 304 3.16 20.49 -8.18
N PHE A 305 3.55 21.32 -7.18
CA PHE A 305 3.60 22.79 -7.26
C PHE A 305 2.27 23.48 -7.56
N HIS A 306 1.15 22.77 -7.39
CA HIS A 306 -0.18 23.36 -7.47
C HIS A 306 -0.33 24.51 -6.45
N GLN A 307 -0.92 25.64 -6.89
CA GLN A 307 -1.20 26.80 -6.02
C GLN A 307 -2.59 26.67 -5.44
N TYR A 308 -2.70 26.59 -4.12
CA TYR A 308 -3.98 26.38 -3.43
C TYR A 308 -4.91 27.62 -3.39
N GLY A 309 -4.40 28.82 -3.69
CA GLY A 309 -5.17 30.04 -3.52
C GLY A 309 -5.64 30.23 -2.07
N ASP A 310 -6.88 30.69 -1.91
CA ASP A 310 -7.51 30.87 -0.59
C ASP A 310 -8.29 29.64 -0.11
N SER A 311 -8.09 28.47 -0.75
CA SER A 311 -8.77 27.25 -0.35
C SER A 311 -8.27 26.76 1.01
N VAL A 312 -9.16 26.19 1.81
CA VAL A 312 -8.85 25.52 3.08
C VAL A 312 -8.67 24.01 2.93
N GLU A 313 -8.58 23.54 1.71
CA GLU A 313 -8.38 22.13 1.42
C GLU A 313 -7.04 21.62 1.97
N HIS A 314 -7.08 20.46 2.63
CA HIS A 314 -5.92 19.81 3.26
C HIS A 314 -5.21 18.83 2.33
N LEU A 315 -5.85 18.47 1.23
CA LEU A 315 -5.27 17.62 0.18
C LEU A 315 -5.13 18.44 -1.10
N CYS A 316 -4.10 18.16 -1.86
CA CYS A 316 -3.91 18.76 -3.15
C CYS A 316 -4.93 18.20 -4.15
N PRO A 317 -5.76 19.03 -4.81
CA PRO A 317 -6.75 18.55 -5.76
C PRO A 317 -6.13 17.91 -7.01
N GLU A 318 -4.87 18.23 -7.33
CA GLU A 318 -4.18 17.70 -8.51
C GLU A 318 -3.49 16.35 -8.25
N CYS A 319 -2.88 16.15 -7.08
CA CYS A 319 -2.06 14.97 -6.81
C CYS A 319 -2.40 14.23 -5.50
N GLY A 320 -3.40 14.70 -4.75
CA GLY A 320 -3.83 14.08 -3.49
C GLY A 320 -2.82 14.18 -2.33
N SER A 321 -1.67 14.88 -2.51
CA SER A 321 -0.69 15.06 -1.45
C SER A 321 -1.22 15.96 -0.34
N SER A 322 -0.86 15.67 0.90
CA SER A 322 -1.19 16.52 2.05
C SER A 322 -0.60 17.92 1.91
N ARG A 323 -1.40 18.91 2.24
CA ARG A 323 -0.97 20.32 2.29
C ARG A 323 -0.22 20.55 3.60
N PRO A 324 1.09 20.83 3.55
CA PRO A 324 1.87 21.00 4.77
C PRO A 324 1.55 22.32 5.47
N MET A 325 1.69 22.32 6.79
CA MET A 325 1.73 23.54 7.58
C MET A 325 3.15 24.11 7.55
N ILE A 326 3.29 25.38 7.24
CA ILE A 326 4.56 26.12 7.19
C ILE A 326 4.53 27.29 8.17
N GLN A 327 5.70 27.72 8.62
CA GLN A 327 5.82 28.97 9.37
C GLN A 327 5.37 30.14 8.49
N ALA A 328 4.53 31.00 9.06
CA ALA A 328 4.01 32.19 8.37
C ALA A 328 5.05 33.29 8.26
#